data_5a2f407cfdd0622cbda312d61cf2be16
#
_entry.id   5a2f407cfdd0622cbda312d61cf2be16
#
_cell.length_a   1.000
_cell.length_b   1.000
_cell.length_c   1.000
_cell.angle_alpha   90.00
_cell.angle_beta   90.00
_cell.angle_gamma   90.00
#
_symmetry.space_group_name_H-M   'P 1'
#
loop_
_entity.id
_entity.type
_entity.pdbx_description
1 polymer ?
#
loop_
_entity_poly.entity_id
_entity_poly.type
_entity_poly.pdbx_seq_one_letter_code
_entity_poly.pdbx_strand_id
1 'polypeptide(L)'
;MRTFIDNEQIEWFEAELKATKLPTIVLSHQSLWHHQWGINNRLRLQEIMEAQADKIICCFNGHNHIDFHRHLNGIDYIEINSMSYQWIGEKYTSLERFPKEQYKNYPNLPHIAAYEQPLYALVTVDLSGKLVVEGVRSTWMKPSPYDLGMPEDLYGSKATPEISNYKIKF
;
A
#
# COMPACT_ATOMS: atom_id res chain seq x y z
N MET A 1 -5.71 -1.56 -16.06
CA MET A 1 -6.51 -2.79 -15.84
C MET A 1 -7.53 -2.47 -14.77
N ARG A 2 -8.82 -2.79 -14.98
CA ARG A 2 -9.84 -2.60 -13.94
C ARG A 2 -9.92 -3.89 -13.14
N THR A 3 -9.72 -3.82 -11.83
CA THR A 3 -9.74 -4.97 -10.92
C THR A 3 -11.04 -4.96 -10.15
N PHE A 4 -11.67 -6.12 -10.09
CA PHE A 4 -12.90 -6.35 -9.33
C PHE A 4 -12.70 -7.59 -8.46
N ILE A 5 -13.32 -7.58 -7.29
CA ILE A 5 -13.57 -8.80 -6.51
C ILE A 5 -14.93 -9.34 -6.96
N ASP A 6 -15.02 -10.63 -7.22
CA ASP A 6 -16.28 -11.24 -7.65
C ASP A 6 -17.30 -11.33 -6.49
N ASN A 7 -18.55 -11.55 -6.83
CA ASN A 7 -19.63 -11.54 -5.84
C ASN A 7 -19.50 -12.68 -4.84
N GLU A 8 -19.06 -13.88 -5.26
CA GLU A 8 -18.88 -15.02 -4.38
C GLU A 8 -17.84 -14.70 -3.28
N GLN A 9 -16.73 -14.07 -3.64
CA GLN A 9 -15.72 -13.66 -2.68
C GLN A 9 -16.20 -12.55 -1.75
N ILE A 10 -17.01 -11.60 -2.25
CA ILE A 10 -17.63 -10.56 -1.43
C ILE A 10 -18.61 -11.16 -0.42
N GLU A 11 -19.46 -12.08 -0.84
CA GLU A 11 -20.43 -12.78 0.01
C GLU A 11 -19.73 -13.62 1.09
N TRP A 12 -18.67 -14.34 0.71
CA TRP A 12 -17.83 -15.06 1.65
C TRP A 12 -17.20 -14.10 2.67
N PHE A 13 -16.61 -13.01 2.23
CA PHE A 13 -15.97 -12.03 3.12
C PHE A 13 -16.97 -11.42 4.10
N GLU A 14 -18.16 -11.06 3.64
CA GLU A 14 -19.24 -10.53 4.47
C GLU A 14 -19.68 -11.57 5.52
N ALA A 15 -19.86 -12.82 5.12
CA ALA A 15 -20.25 -13.90 6.01
C ALA A 15 -19.19 -14.17 7.09
N GLU A 16 -17.90 -14.24 6.73
CA GLU A 16 -16.81 -14.43 7.68
C GLU A 16 -16.69 -13.29 8.69
N LEU A 17 -16.77 -12.03 8.22
CA LEU A 17 -16.74 -10.89 9.14
C LEU A 17 -17.93 -10.85 10.07
N LYS A 18 -19.11 -11.25 9.65
CA LYS A 18 -20.29 -11.35 10.51
C LYS A 18 -20.16 -12.47 11.55
N ALA A 19 -19.60 -13.62 11.14
CA ALA A 19 -19.49 -14.81 11.98
C ALA A 19 -18.40 -14.70 13.05
N THR A 20 -17.26 -14.08 12.73
CA THR A 20 -16.15 -13.97 13.67
C THR A 20 -16.47 -13.07 14.85
N LYS A 21 -15.96 -13.43 16.02
CA LYS A 21 -15.95 -12.61 17.24
C LYS A 21 -14.54 -12.16 17.62
N LEU A 22 -13.58 -12.46 16.79
CA LEU A 22 -12.17 -12.14 17.04
C LEU A 22 -11.79 -10.82 16.38
N PRO A 23 -10.87 -10.06 16.98
CA PRO A 23 -10.23 -8.93 16.31
C PRO A 23 -9.62 -9.36 14.98
N THR A 24 -9.92 -8.62 13.92
CA THR A 24 -9.62 -9.04 12.55
C THR A 24 -8.72 -8.02 11.85
N ILE A 25 -7.68 -8.48 11.18
CA ILE A 25 -6.88 -7.71 10.23
C ILE A 25 -7.30 -8.11 8.82
N VAL A 26 -7.64 -7.14 8.00
CA VAL A 26 -7.98 -7.36 6.59
C VAL A 26 -6.73 -7.14 5.74
N LEU A 27 -6.44 -8.07 4.84
CA LEU A 27 -5.31 -7.97 3.90
C LEU A 27 -5.83 -7.97 2.46
N SER A 28 -5.45 -6.96 1.70
CA SER A 28 -5.73 -6.91 0.27
C SER A 28 -4.52 -6.37 -0.48
N HIS A 29 -4.14 -7.02 -1.60
CA HIS A 29 -3.03 -6.51 -2.40
C HIS A 29 -3.35 -5.13 -2.95
N GLN A 30 -4.53 -4.95 -3.55
CA GLN A 30 -4.96 -3.65 -4.07
C GLN A 30 -5.73 -2.86 -3.01
N SER A 31 -5.63 -1.54 -3.10
CA SER A 31 -6.27 -0.65 -2.14
C SER A 31 -7.79 -0.82 -2.10
N LEU A 32 -8.32 -0.95 -0.89
CA LEU A 32 -9.75 -0.95 -0.61
C LEU A 32 -10.31 0.44 -0.32
N TRP A 33 -9.47 1.48 -0.21
CA TRP A 33 -9.94 2.86 0.02
C TRP A 33 -9.59 3.82 -1.12
N HIS A 34 -8.45 3.66 -1.78
CA HIS A 34 -7.97 4.58 -2.81
C HIS A 34 -8.70 4.39 -4.13
N HIS A 35 -9.10 5.48 -4.79
CA HIS A 35 -9.86 5.42 -6.05
C HIS A 35 -8.99 5.17 -7.28
N GLN A 36 -7.72 5.62 -7.25
CA GLN A 36 -6.74 5.31 -8.29
C GLN A 36 -6.07 3.97 -7.97
N TRP A 37 -5.97 3.09 -8.95
CA TRP A 37 -5.29 1.78 -8.84
C TRP A 37 -5.86 0.84 -7.78
N GLY A 38 -6.92 1.24 -7.08
CA GLY A 38 -7.64 0.40 -6.13
C GLY A 38 -8.67 -0.51 -6.81
N ILE A 39 -9.37 -1.30 -6.00
CA ILE A 39 -10.44 -2.17 -6.44
C ILE A 39 -11.66 -1.33 -6.86
N ASN A 40 -12.22 -1.59 -8.05
CA ASN A 40 -13.31 -0.78 -8.60
C ASN A 40 -14.61 -0.88 -7.78
N ASN A 41 -14.93 -2.05 -7.25
CA ASN A 41 -16.09 -2.28 -6.40
C ASN A 41 -15.77 -2.19 -4.89
N ARG A 42 -14.71 -1.47 -4.53
CA ARG A 42 -14.26 -1.28 -3.14
C ARG A 42 -15.32 -0.69 -2.22
N LEU A 43 -16.22 0.15 -2.72
CA LEU A 43 -17.26 0.77 -1.88
C LEU A 43 -18.13 -0.28 -1.21
N ARG A 44 -18.47 -1.36 -1.92
CA ARG A 44 -19.22 -2.48 -1.33
C ARG A 44 -18.43 -3.17 -0.20
N LEU A 45 -17.11 -3.34 -0.38
CA LEU A 45 -16.24 -3.90 0.66
C LEU A 45 -16.08 -2.95 1.86
N GLN A 46 -15.98 -1.64 1.60
CA GLN A 46 -15.98 -0.64 2.67
C GLN A 46 -17.26 -0.70 3.49
N GLU A 47 -18.45 -0.73 2.86
CA GLU A 47 -19.73 -0.87 3.55
C GLU A 47 -19.77 -2.12 4.45
N ILE A 48 -19.26 -3.26 3.95
CA ILE A 48 -19.19 -4.51 4.73
C ILE A 48 -18.27 -4.36 5.94
N MET A 49 -17.09 -3.76 5.75
CA MET A 49 -16.12 -3.53 6.83
C MET A 49 -16.65 -2.53 7.84
N GLU A 50 -17.22 -1.42 7.38
CA GLU A 50 -17.79 -0.37 8.25
C GLU A 50 -18.93 -0.91 9.13
N ALA A 51 -19.74 -1.83 8.61
CA ALA A 51 -20.80 -2.49 9.40
C ALA A 51 -20.25 -3.40 10.51
N GLN A 52 -18.95 -3.68 10.54
CA GLN A 52 -18.26 -4.53 11.52
C GLN A 52 -16.96 -3.85 12.02
N ALA A 53 -16.93 -2.51 12.02
CA ALA A 53 -15.73 -1.73 12.33
C ALA A 53 -15.17 -2.00 13.73
N ASP A 54 -16.03 -2.33 14.68
CA ASP A 54 -15.69 -2.68 16.07
C ASP A 54 -14.80 -3.93 16.19
N LYS A 55 -14.74 -4.77 15.16
CA LYS A 55 -13.90 -5.97 15.11
C LYS A 55 -12.64 -5.79 14.28
N ILE A 56 -12.59 -4.77 13.41
CA ILE A 56 -11.49 -4.60 12.47
C ILE A 56 -10.40 -3.74 13.09
N ILE A 57 -9.23 -4.34 13.31
CA ILE A 57 -8.04 -3.64 13.79
C ILE A 57 -7.55 -2.65 12.73
N CYS A 58 -7.34 -3.14 11.52
CA CYS A 58 -6.93 -2.34 10.36
C CYS A 58 -7.08 -3.13 9.05
N CYS A 59 -6.92 -2.41 7.94
CA CYS A 59 -6.82 -2.97 6.61
C CYS A 59 -5.46 -2.62 6.01
N PHE A 60 -4.62 -3.63 5.76
CA PHE A 60 -3.37 -3.45 5.04
C PHE A 60 -3.58 -3.61 3.54
N ASN A 61 -3.03 -2.67 2.78
CA ASN A 61 -3.03 -2.65 1.33
C ASN A 61 -1.60 -2.46 0.78
N GLY A 62 -1.41 -2.76 -0.49
CA GLY A 62 -0.18 -2.53 -1.23
C GLY A 62 -0.48 -2.01 -2.63
N HIS A 63 0.19 -2.54 -3.68
CA HIS A 63 0.00 -2.24 -5.09
C HIS A 63 0.42 -0.84 -5.54
N ASN A 64 0.02 0.20 -4.81
CA ASN A 64 0.29 1.59 -5.18
C ASN A 64 1.74 2.02 -4.94
N HIS A 65 2.52 1.20 -4.23
CA HIS A 65 3.90 1.51 -3.84
C HIS A 65 4.02 2.85 -3.11
N ILE A 66 3.08 3.14 -2.22
CA ILE A 66 3.06 4.36 -1.40
C ILE A 66 3.12 4.01 0.08
N ASP A 67 3.66 4.92 0.86
CA ASP A 67 3.60 4.89 2.32
C ASP A 67 2.47 5.80 2.77
N PHE A 68 1.36 5.23 3.24
CA PHE A 68 0.19 6.02 3.58
C PHE A 68 -0.67 5.36 4.65
N HIS A 69 -1.26 6.19 5.50
CA HIS A 69 -2.24 5.78 6.51
C HIS A 69 -3.44 6.71 6.49
N ARG A 70 -4.62 6.15 6.59
CA ARG A 70 -5.87 6.89 6.70
C ARG A 70 -6.86 6.19 7.61
N HIS A 71 -7.41 6.93 8.56
CA HIS A 71 -8.60 6.50 9.31
C HIS A 71 -9.86 6.99 8.60
N LEU A 72 -10.76 6.08 8.25
CA LEU A 72 -12.02 6.38 7.56
C LEU A 72 -13.12 5.48 8.09
N ASN A 73 -14.22 6.09 8.56
CA ASN A 73 -15.44 5.40 9.04
C ASN A 73 -15.15 4.26 10.04
N GLY A 74 -14.23 4.51 10.98
CA GLY A 74 -13.84 3.53 12.00
C GLY A 74 -12.80 2.48 11.57
N ILE A 75 -12.31 2.54 10.35
CA ILE A 75 -11.31 1.62 9.80
C ILE A 75 -9.98 2.36 9.55
N ASP A 76 -8.88 1.79 10.02
CA ASP A 76 -7.53 2.23 9.69
C ASP A 76 -7.04 1.50 8.43
N TYR A 77 -6.86 2.25 7.34
CA TYR A 77 -6.28 1.76 6.09
C TYR A 77 -4.80 2.13 6.05
N ILE A 78 -3.95 1.13 5.89
CA ILE A 78 -2.49 1.28 5.81
C ILE A 78 -2.02 0.76 4.46
N GLU A 79 -1.49 1.64 3.62
CA GLU A 79 -0.79 1.26 2.39
C GLU A 79 0.67 0.97 2.74
N ILE A 80 1.09 -0.25 2.51
CA ILE A 80 2.49 -0.66 2.70
C ILE A 80 3.24 -0.43 1.40
N ASN A 81 4.30 0.37 1.48
CA ASN A 81 5.16 0.67 0.35
C ASN A 81 5.84 -0.59 -0.20
N SER A 82 6.23 -0.53 -1.46
CA SER A 82 7.01 -1.57 -2.11
C SER A 82 8.35 -1.80 -1.42
N MET A 83 8.82 -3.05 -1.45
CA MET A 83 10.14 -3.41 -0.95
C MET A 83 11.29 -2.70 -1.69
N SER A 84 11.14 -2.40 -2.98
CA SER A 84 12.29 -2.12 -3.83
C SER A 84 12.19 -0.88 -4.70
N TYR A 85 11.00 -0.39 -5.04
CA TYR A 85 10.84 0.74 -5.96
C TYR A 85 9.47 1.40 -5.93
N GLN A 86 9.43 2.63 -6.47
CA GLN A 86 8.22 3.37 -6.82
C GLN A 86 8.04 3.42 -8.33
N TRP A 87 6.82 3.26 -8.82
CA TRP A 87 6.46 3.56 -10.19
C TRP A 87 6.43 5.07 -10.42
N ILE A 88 7.18 5.57 -11.40
CA ILE A 88 7.27 7.00 -11.73
C ILE A 88 6.76 7.33 -13.14
N GLY A 89 6.44 6.30 -13.92
CA GLY A 89 5.90 6.44 -15.27
C GLY A 89 6.90 6.94 -16.30
N GLU A 90 6.40 7.21 -17.50
CA GLU A 90 7.23 7.57 -18.66
C GLU A 90 7.86 8.97 -18.54
N LYS A 91 7.19 9.90 -17.86
CA LYS A 91 7.61 11.29 -17.78
C LYS A 91 8.92 11.49 -17.00
N TYR A 92 9.22 10.62 -16.04
CA TYR A 92 10.36 10.74 -15.12
C TYR A 92 11.34 9.58 -15.28
N THR A 93 11.46 9.06 -16.51
CA THR A 93 12.35 7.94 -16.83
C THR A 93 13.82 8.28 -16.66
N SER A 94 14.62 7.26 -16.33
CA SER A 94 16.08 7.37 -16.30
C SER A 94 16.72 6.07 -16.79
N LEU A 95 17.81 6.19 -17.55
CA LEU A 95 18.68 5.09 -17.97
C LEU A 95 20.03 5.08 -17.21
N GLU A 96 20.09 5.79 -16.06
CA GLU A 96 21.33 5.97 -15.30
C GLU A 96 21.35 5.16 -14.01
N ARG A 97 20.18 4.67 -13.52
CA ARG A 97 20.09 3.96 -12.23
C ARG A 97 20.70 2.56 -12.25
N PHE A 98 20.73 1.94 -13.40
CA PHE A 98 21.18 0.55 -13.56
C PHE A 98 22.20 0.41 -14.70
N PRO A 99 23.00 -0.68 -14.73
CA PRO A 99 23.83 -1.00 -15.87
C PRO A 99 23.02 -1.10 -17.16
N LYS A 100 23.57 -0.58 -18.26
CA LYS A 100 22.88 -0.50 -19.57
C LYS A 100 22.32 -1.83 -20.07
N GLU A 101 22.97 -2.92 -19.73
CA GLU A 101 22.56 -4.26 -20.14
C GLU A 101 21.24 -4.69 -19.48
N GLN A 102 20.98 -4.24 -18.25
CA GLN A 102 19.75 -4.58 -17.55
C GLN A 102 18.51 -3.99 -18.22
N TYR A 103 18.61 -2.81 -18.83
CA TYR A 103 17.49 -2.20 -19.54
C TYR A 103 17.03 -2.99 -20.77
N LYS A 104 17.94 -3.80 -21.38
CA LYS A 104 17.58 -4.68 -22.48
C LYS A 104 16.70 -5.85 -22.02
N ASN A 105 16.99 -6.37 -20.84
CA ASN A 105 16.29 -7.52 -20.27
C ASN A 105 15.01 -7.14 -19.53
N TYR A 106 14.95 -5.91 -19.01
CA TYR A 106 13.86 -5.41 -18.16
C TYR A 106 13.34 -4.05 -18.68
N PRO A 107 12.45 -4.03 -19.67
CA PRO A 107 12.02 -2.82 -20.36
C PRO A 107 11.31 -1.81 -19.45
N ASN A 108 10.80 -2.23 -18.28
CA ASN A 108 10.15 -1.37 -17.31
C ASN A 108 11.11 -0.66 -16.34
N LEU A 109 12.38 -1.03 -16.29
CA LEU A 109 13.36 -0.40 -15.38
C LEU A 109 13.49 1.12 -15.55
N PRO A 110 13.38 1.72 -16.76
CA PRO A 110 13.40 3.18 -16.89
C PRO A 110 12.28 3.89 -16.13
N HIS A 111 11.14 3.21 -15.93
CA HIS A 111 9.91 3.78 -15.40
C HIS A 111 9.78 3.65 -13.88
N ILE A 112 10.82 3.17 -13.21
CA ILE A 112 10.85 3.01 -11.74
C ILE A 112 11.93 3.86 -11.09
N ALA A 113 11.67 4.32 -9.86
CA ALA A 113 12.67 4.85 -8.96
C ALA A 113 12.96 3.79 -7.89
N ALA A 114 14.15 3.21 -7.94
CA ALA A 114 14.55 2.16 -7.03
C ALA A 114 15.10 2.71 -5.71
N TYR A 115 14.98 1.89 -4.66
CA TYR A 115 15.56 2.16 -3.35
C TYR A 115 16.94 1.51 -3.24
N GLU A 116 17.85 2.12 -2.49
CA GLU A 116 19.19 1.56 -2.26
C GLU A 116 19.17 0.35 -1.32
N GLN A 117 18.24 0.35 -0.36
CA GLN A 117 18.04 -0.75 0.57
C GLN A 117 16.58 -1.19 0.55
N PRO A 118 16.29 -2.48 0.76
CA PRO A 118 14.92 -2.98 0.76
C PRO A 118 14.11 -2.41 1.92
N LEU A 119 12.83 -2.11 1.65
CA LEU A 119 11.88 -1.71 2.68
C LEU A 119 11.14 -2.94 3.22
N TYR A 120 10.88 -2.92 4.52
CA TYR A 120 10.02 -3.89 5.21
C TYR A 120 9.45 -3.25 6.48
N ALA A 121 8.47 -3.90 7.07
CA ALA A 121 7.94 -3.52 8.36
C ALA A 121 7.73 -4.74 9.25
N LEU A 122 7.93 -4.55 10.55
CA LEU A 122 7.49 -5.49 11.58
C LEU A 122 6.13 -5.02 12.10
N VAL A 123 5.15 -5.92 12.12
CA VAL A 123 3.83 -5.66 12.68
C VAL A 123 3.68 -6.48 13.96
N THR A 124 3.48 -5.80 15.07
CA THR A 124 3.23 -6.41 16.38
C THR A 124 1.80 -6.15 16.80
N VAL A 125 1.04 -7.22 17.10
CA VAL A 125 -0.30 -7.15 17.66
C VAL A 125 -0.24 -7.60 19.11
N ASP A 126 -0.66 -6.71 20.02
CA ASP A 126 -0.65 -6.92 21.45
C ASP A 126 -2.07 -7.26 21.95
N LEU A 127 -2.17 -8.27 22.82
CA LEU A 127 -3.45 -8.66 23.45
C LEU A 127 -4.07 -7.55 24.31
N SER A 128 -3.34 -6.49 24.62
CA SER A 128 -3.86 -5.30 25.31
C SER A 128 -4.65 -4.35 24.38
N GLY A 129 -4.88 -4.71 23.12
CA GLY A 129 -5.63 -3.90 22.16
C GLY A 129 -4.79 -2.88 21.41
N LYS A 130 -3.52 -3.24 21.08
CA LYS A 130 -2.60 -2.36 20.39
C LYS A 130 -1.94 -3.07 19.19
N LEU A 131 -1.92 -2.38 18.05
CA LEU A 131 -1.12 -2.76 16.90
C LEU A 131 -0.02 -1.71 16.68
N VAL A 132 1.21 -2.18 16.46
CA VAL A 132 2.37 -1.34 16.14
C VAL A 132 2.94 -1.79 14.82
N VAL A 133 3.14 -0.86 13.90
CA VAL A 133 3.90 -1.05 12.66
C VAL A 133 5.24 -0.33 12.84
N GLU A 134 6.34 -1.05 12.71
CA GLU A 134 7.70 -0.54 12.74
C GLU A 134 8.32 -0.72 11.36
N GLY A 135 8.27 0.33 10.57
CA GLY A 135 8.82 0.35 9.22
C GLY A 135 10.28 0.79 9.19
N VAL A 136 10.89 0.66 8.03
CA VAL A 136 12.26 1.10 7.78
C VAL A 136 12.31 2.18 6.71
N ARG A 137 13.41 2.94 6.68
CA ARG A 137 13.70 3.97 5.70
C ARG A 137 14.92 3.59 4.88
N SER A 138 14.88 3.94 3.59
CA SER A 138 15.98 3.83 2.64
C SER A 138 16.27 5.20 2.00
N THR A 139 17.03 5.19 0.94
CA THR A 139 17.30 6.33 0.06
C THR A 139 17.01 5.93 -1.39
N TRP A 140 16.83 6.96 -2.26
CA TRP A 140 16.67 6.71 -3.68
C TRP A 140 18.01 6.38 -4.35
N MET A 141 18.03 5.37 -5.20
CA MET A 141 19.08 5.26 -6.21
C MET A 141 19.05 6.49 -7.11
N LYS A 142 20.23 7.05 -7.42
CA LYS A 142 20.33 8.27 -8.23
C LYS A 142 20.22 7.99 -9.75
N PRO A 143 19.60 8.94 -10.50
CA PRO A 143 18.91 10.12 -10.04
C PRO A 143 17.60 9.76 -9.32
N SER A 144 17.27 10.48 -8.25
CA SER A 144 15.98 10.34 -7.56
C SER A 144 14.84 10.81 -8.47
N PRO A 145 13.58 10.45 -8.19
CA PRO A 145 12.45 10.94 -8.96
C PRO A 145 12.33 12.47 -8.89
N TYR A 146 12.74 13.08 -7.80
CA TYR A 146 12.73 14.54 -7.61
C TYR A 146 13.85 15.26 -8.40
N ASP A 147 15.01 14.62 -8.56
CA ASP A 147 16.07 15.13 -9.46
C ASP A 147 15.59 15.18 -10.91
N LEU A 148 14.59 14.40 -11.27
CA LEU A 148 13.93 14.36 -12.58
C LEU A 148 12.69 15.27 -12.68
N GLY A 149 12.42 16.08 -11.65
CA GLY A 149 11.32 17.03 -11.63
C GLY A 149 9.95 16.41 -11.32
N MET A 150 9.90 15.23 -10.69
CA MET A 150 8.64 14.66 -10.21
C MET A 150 8.06 15.54 -9.09
N PRO A 151 6.76 15.84 -9.08
CA PRO A 151 6.15 16.58 -7.99
C PRO A 151 6.15 15.77 -6.69
N GLU A 152 6.18 16.47 -5.55
CA GLU A 152 6.12 15.79 -4.25
C GLU A 152 4.81 15.03 -4.04
N ASP A 153 3.70 15.56 -4.51
CA ASP A 153 2.39 14.92 -4.47
C ASP A 153 2.15 14.17 -5.78
N LEU A 154 2.42 12.88 -5.76
CA LEU A 154 2.06 11.97 -6.83
C LEU A 154 0.90 11.10 -6.33
N TYR A 155 -0.26 11.18 -7.01
CA TYR A 155 -1.47 10.40 -6.67
C TYR A 155 -2.05 10.65 -5.27
N GLY A 156 -1.89 11.86 -4.73
CA GLY A 156 -2.42 12.22 -3.41
C GLY A 156 -1.55 11.78 -2.23
N SER A 157 -0.32 11.36 -2.50
CA SER A 157 0.67 11.04 -1.49
C SER A 157 2.08 11.37 -1.95
N LYS A 158 2.96 11.59 -1.00
CA LYS A 158 4.39 11.80 -1.27
C LYS A 158 5.04 10.45 -1.58
N ALA A 159 5.76 10.38 -2.70
CA ALA A 159 6.61 9.24 -2.99
C ALA A 159 7.84 9.28 -2.07
N THR A 160 7.98 8.31 -1.18
CA THR A 160 9.05 8.23 -0.20
C THR A 160 9.69 6.84 -0.19
N PRO A 161 11.01 6.73 -0.01
CA PRO A 161 11.68 5.45 0.15
C PRO A 161 11.60 5.00 1.62
N GLU A 162 10.36 4.88 2.15
CA GLU A 162 10.14 4.47 3.54
C GLU A 162 8.81 3.73 3.72
N ILE A 163 8.73 2.99 4.81
CA ILE A 163 7.49 2.57 5.46
C ILE A 163 7.49 3.24 6.83
N SER A 164 6.46 4.05 7.10
CA SER A 164 6.33 4.81 8.35
C SER A 164 5.95 3.93 9.53
N ASN A 165 6.21 4.44 10.73
CA ASN A 165 5.76 3.82 11.97
C ASN A 165 4.33 4.23 12.28
N TYR A 166 3.49 3.27 12.62
CA TYR A 166 2.09 3.50 13.01
C TYR A 166 1.78 2.83 14.35
N LYS A 167 0.84 3.42 15.08
CA LYS A 167 0.30 2.86 16.33
C LYS A 167 -1.21 2.99 16.30
N ILE A 168 -1.90 1.88 16.35
CA ILE A 168 -3.37 1.78 16.39
C ILE A 168 -3.76 1.18 17.72
N LYS A 169 -4.85 1.70 18.30
CA LYS A 169 -5.54 1.10 19.45
C LYS A 169 -6.87 0.56 18.95
N PHE A 170 -7.24 -0.65 19.33
CA PHE A 170 -8.47 -1.33 18.93
C PHE A 170 -9.16 -2.01 20.12
#